data_84d58163d57c82d3048d920f77da4a16
#
_entry.id   84d58163d57c82d3048d920f77da4a16
#
_cell.length_a   1.000
_cell.length_b   1.000
_cell.length_c   1.000
_cell.angle_alpha   90.00
_cell.angle_beta   90.00
_cell.angle_gamma   90.00
#
_symmetry.space_group_name_H-M   'P 1'
#
loop_
_entity.id
_entity.type
_entity.pdbx_description
1 polymer ?
#
loop_
_entity_poly.entity_id
_entity_poly.type
_entity_poly.pdbx_seq_one_letter_code
_entity_poly.pdbx_strand_id
1 'polypeptide(L)'
;MSNKLDNTQGESMGTSAFCSQRRQFAVGWLASRVTAANVAAVLLAVLALGAASPSHAIPAFARQTGSACSTCHFQHYPALNDFGRDFKAGGFTDMGKQEKIEKPDLSLPSVLNASLFFKIRYQKTNGADTSPANPSNSGDVQFPDEFALLFGGRAGHNIGFFLEGQLANHDDPFLANFKMPFMYDVGSAKAGVIPFTSDGLGAAFGFELLNTGAVHNIRTIEHGGDTSAQQYIGTDTAAEGLALVYAHKLFHVNVTKWSPNHVAGESGTNGRPTATYLRAAVTPVFKEWDLGLGTQVWTGTAKHDVAGVAADVDTKAWAIDGQAQGKVGNLPLGVYFSHAVAKAPAAGGTPNLFNESEPNNKKATAISAELGIIPNKATLMLAFLRGNTGEATNSGDNALTLGGTYMIAQNVQLQFLYTKRSGSRYDPANPSLPETGNKLMTLMLSAGF
;
A
#
# COMPACT_ATOMS: atom_id res chain seq x y z
N MET A 1 12.10 27.81 61.48
CA MET A 1 10.84 28.34 62.01
C MET A 1 9.77 27.47 61.44
N SER A 2 9.41 26.33 62.08
CA SER A 2 8.50 26.17 63.21
C SER A 2 7.07 26.62 62.87
N ASN A 3 6.16 25.67 62.71
CA ASN A 3 5.21 25.02 63.59
C ASN A 3 4.27 24.18 62.75
N LYS A 4 4.09 22.90 62.93
CA LYS A 4 3.50 22.04 64.00
C LYS A 4 2.07 22.37 64.40
N LEU A 5 1.32 21.27 64.46
CA LEU A 5 0.16 20.87 65.29
C LEU A 5 -1.14 20.80 64.47
N ASP A 6 -2.04 19.88 64.72
CA ASP A 6 -2.12 18.58 65.37
C ASP A 6 -3.56 18.06 65.19
N ASN A 7 -3.70 16.77 65.11
CA ASN A 7 -4.72 15.87 65.61
C ASN A 7 -6.17 16.33 65.81
N THR A 8 -7.13 15.57 65.28
CA THR A 8 -8.02 14.77 66.18
C THR A 8 -8.86 13.75 65.38
N GLN A 9 -8.96 12.58 66.00
CA GLN A 9 -9.74 11.40 65.71
C GLN A 9 -11.27 11.63 65.69
N GLY A 10 -11.98 10.76 65.02
CA GLY A 10 -13.41 10.56 65.14
C GLY A 10 -13.87 9.27 64.45
N GLU A 11 -13.87 8.19 65.22
CA GLU A 11 -14.50 6.90 64.86
C GLU A 11 -16.01 7.06 64.66
N SER A 12 -16.59 6.40 63.65
CA SER A 12 -17.90 5.77 63.83
C SER A 12 -18.06 4.59 62.91
N MET A 13 -18.26 3.46 63.53
CA MET A 13 -18.69 2.18 62.96
C MET A 13 -20.05 2.30 62.25
N GLY A 14 -20.23 1.43 61.23
CA GLY A 14 -21.49 0.79 61.09
C GLY A 14 -22.10 0.68 59.70
N THR A 15 -22.09 -0.54 59.21
CA THR A 15 -23.14 -1.12 58.32
C THR A 15 -23.27 -0.63 56.90
N SER A 16 -22.72 -1.40 55.95
CA SER A 16 -23.47 -1.85 54.77
C SER A 16 -22.65 -2.83 53.88
N ALA A 17 -22.38 -4.00 54.38
CA ALA A 17 -21.95 -5.15 53.58
C ALA A 17 -23.19 -6.01 53.25
N PHE A 18 -24.02 -5.57 52.27
CA PHE A 18 -25.08 -6.43 51.70
C PHE A 18 -25.71 -5.91 50.42
N CYS A 19 -24.96 -5.29 49.52
CA CYS A 19 -25.54 -4.84 48.22
C CYS A 19 -24.63 -4.95 47.00
N SER A 20 -23.49 -5.64 47.05
CA SER A 20 -22.57 -5.73 45.90
C SER A 20 -22.59 -7.07 45.15
N GLN A 21 -23.29 -8.09 45.61
CA GLN A 21 -23.28 -9.42 44.96
C GLN A 21 -24.41 -9.66 43.95
N ARG A 22 -25.40 -8.80 43.82
CA ARG A 22 -26.49 -8.98 42.82
C ARG A 22 -26.28 -8.24 41.48
N ARG A 23 -25.29 -7.38 41.36
CA ARG A 23 -25.03 -6.69 40.07
C ARG A 23 -24.03 -7.39 39.15
N GLN A 24 -23.21 -8.31 39.64
CA GLN A 24 -22.23 -9.00 38.80
C GLN A 24 -22.82 -10.22 38.05
N PHE A 25 -23.94 -10.77 38.48
CA PHE A 25 -24.59 -11.89 37.78
C PHE A 25 -25.48 -11.47 36.61
N ALA A 26 -25.93 -10.23 36.53
CA ALA A 26 -26.79 -9.75 35.43
C ALA A 26 -26.01 -9.28 34.19
N VAL A 27 -24.76 -8.84 34.34
CA VAL A 27 -23.92 -8.36 33.23
C VAL A 27 -23.27 -9.56 32.48
N GLY A 28 -22.94 -10.63 33.17
CA GLY A 28 -22.38 -11.86 32.57
C GLY A 28 -23.39 -12.66 31.72
N TRP A 29 -24.68 -12.54 31.99
CA TRP A 29 -25.73 -13.29 31.30
C TRP A 29 -26.21 -12.57 30.03
N LEU A 30 -26.03 -11.28 29.92
CA LEU A 30 -26.26 -10.47 28.69
C LEU A 30 -25.13 -10.59 27.68
N ALA A 31 -23.88 -10.75 28.12
CA ALA A 31 -22.73 -10.88 27.24
C ALA A 31 -22.67 -12.24 26.47
N SER A 32 -23.28 -13.32 27.02
CA SER A 32 -23.23 -14.65 26.40
C SER A 32 -24.34 -14.92 25.37
N ARG A 33 -25.37 -14.07 25.26
CA ARG A 33 -26.42 -14.19 24.24
C ARG A 33 -26.28 -13.28 23.02
N VAL A 34 -25.24 -12.42 23.03
CA VAL A 34 -24.98 -11.44 21.96
C VAL A 34 -24.33 -12.06 20.71
N THR A 35 -23.78 -13.29 20.79
CA THR A 35 -22.87 -13.76 19.77
C THR A 35 -23.51 -14.34 18.49
N ALA A 36 -24.56 -15.11 18.58
CA ALA A 36 -25.14 -15.75 17.37
C ALA A 36 -26.15 -14.87 16.64
N ALA A 37 -27.02 -14.18 17.38
CA ALA A 37 -28.05 -13.33 16.77
C ALA A 37 -27.45 -12.05 16.16
N ASN A 38 -26.43 -11.47 16.78
CA ASN A 38 -25.78 -10.28 16.23
C ASN A 38 -24.85 -10.61 15.06
N VAL A 39 -24.19 -11.77 15.06
CA VAL A 39 -23.47 -12.26 13.89
C VAL A 39 -24.44 -12.57 12.73
N ALA A 40 -25.57 -13.18 13.02
CA ALA A 40 -26.62 -13.42 12.01
C ALA A 40 -27.26 -12.10 11.53
N ALA A 41 -27.47 -11.12 12.41
CA ALA A 41 -28.00 -9.80 12.02
C ALA A 41 -26.99 -8.99 11.19
N VAL A 42 -25.70 -9.04 11.51
CA VAL A 42 -24.64 -8.45 10.71
C VAL A 42 -24.50 -9.14 9.35
N LEU A 43 -24.57 -10.47 9.32
CA LEU A 43 -24.56 -11.25 8.07
C LEU A 43 -25.80 -10.97 7.22
N LEU A 44 -26.99 -10.86 7.82
CA LEU A 44 -28.22 -10.48 7.12
C LEU A 44 -28.19 -9.02 6.63
N ALA A 45 -27.63 -8.11 7.41
CA ALA A 45 -27.41 -6.72 6.98
C ALA A 45 -26.42 -6.63 5.82
N VAL A 46 -25.35 -7.39 5.86
CA VAL A 46 -24.37 -7.49 4.75
C VAL A 46 -24.98 -8.13 3.51
N LEU A 47 -25.84 -9.16 3.67
CA LEU A 47 -26.58 -9.79 2.57
C LEU A 47 -27.67 -8.88 2.01
N ALA A 48 -28.35 -8.09 2.84
CA ALA A 48 -29.34 -7.10 2.40
C ALA A 48 -28.71 -5.90 1.66
N LEU A 49 -27.51 -5.48 2.04
CA LEU A 49 -26.72 -4.49 1.31
C LEU A 49 -26.22 -5.00 -0.05
N GLY A 50 -26.13 -6.33 -0.23
CA GLY A 50 -25.78 -6.96 -1.51
C GLY A 50 -26.86 -6.90 -2.60
N ALA A 51 -28.09 -6.47 -2.29
CA ALA A 51 -29.21 -6.30 -3.23
C ALA A 51 -29.35 -4.87 -3.77
N ALA A 52 -28.44 -3.94 -3.40
CA ALA A 52 -28.43 -2.60 -3.94
C ALA A 52 -28.04 -2.62 -5.43
N SER A 53 -28.85 -1.97 -6.26
CA SER A 53 -28.58 -1.72 -7.68
C SER A 53 -27.17 -1.14 -7.87
N PRO A 54 -26.50 -1.38 -9.02
CA PRO A 54 -25.14 -0.87 -9.24
C PRO A 54 -25.14 0.65 -9.10
N SER A 55 -24.69 1.12 -7.96
CA SER A 55 -24.37 2.52 -7.74
C SER A 55 -23.14 2.83 -8.57
N HIS A 56 -23.25 3.72 -9.51
CA HIS A 56 -22.14 4.26 -10.29
C HIS A 56 -21.32 5.21 -9.42
N ALA A 57 -20.62 4.68 -8.48
CA ALA A 57 -19.62 5.45 -7.75
C ALA A 57 -18.33 5.42 -8.55
N ILE A 58 -17.74 6.58 -8.81
CA ILE A 58 -16.85 6.77 -9.94
C ILE A 58 -15.57 7.47 -9.52
N PRO A 59 -14.48 6.73 -9.19
CA PRO A 59 -13.13 7.30 -9.16
C PRO A 59 -12.77 8.05 -10.45
N ALA A 60 -11.81 8.95 -10.37
CA ALA A 60 -11.47 9.90 -11.44
C ALA A 60 -11.38 9.27 -12.85
N PHE A 61 -10.68 8.14 -12.98
CA PHE A 61 -10.51 7.49 -14.28
C PHE A 61 -11.77 6.78 -14.80
N ALA A 62 -12.60 6.27 -13.90
CA ALA A 62 -13.89 5.70 -14.30
C ALA A 62 -14.87 6.78 -14.79
N ARG A 63 -14.80 8.01 -14.24
CA ARG A 63 -15.53 9.17 -14.76
C ARG A 63 -15.08 9.53 -16.17
N GLN A 64 -13.76 9.55 -16.40
CA GLN A 64 -13.18 9.86 -17.70
C GLN A 64 -13.57 8.84 -18.78
N THR A 65 -13.48 7.55 -18.46
CA THR A 65 -13.68 6.46 -19.42
C THR A 65 -15.11 5.98 -19.51
N GLY A 66 -15.92 6.22 -18.49
CA GLY A 66 -17.27 5.64 -18.35
C GLY A 66 -17.26 4.12 -18.08
N SER A 67 -16.10 3.58 -17.65
CA SER A 67 -15.89 2.15 -17.47
C SER A 67 -16.05 1.72 -16.02
N ALA A 68 -16.52 0.47 -15.81
CA ALA A 68 -16.57 -0.14 -14.49
C ALA A 68 -15.15 -0.40 -13.94
N CYS A 69 -14.99 -0.46 -12.62
CA CYS A 69 -13.68 -0.74 -11.99
C CYS A 69 -13.05 -2.05 -12.50
N SER A 70 -13.86 -3.09 -12.68
CA SER A 70 -13.42 -4.40 -13.19
C SER A 70 -12.93 -4.40 -14.64
N THR A 71 -13.14 -3.31 -15.41
CA THR A 71 -12.56 -3.17 -16.75
C THR A 71 -11.05 -2.99 -16.68
N CYS A 72 -10.54 -2.27 -15.67
CA CYS A 72 -9.13 -1.97 -15.50
C CYS A 72 -8.47 -2.78 -14.38
N HIS A 73 -9.27 -3.32 -13.44
CA HIS A 73 -8.76 -3.99 -12.25
C HIS A 73 -9.03 -5.49 -12.28
N PHE A 74 -8.04 -6.26 -11.86
CA PHE A 74 -8.15 -7.71 -11.72
C PHE A 74 -8.76 -8.03 -10.35
N GLN A 75 -10.00 -8.51 -10.36
CA GLN A 75 -10.85 -8.86 -9.22
C GLN A 75 -11.26 -7.68 -8.33
N HIS A 76 -10.34 -6.80 -7.94
CA HIS A 76 -10.60 -5.60 -7.15
C HIS A 76 -9.49 -4.56 -7.37
N TYR A 77 -9.74 -3.31 -6.99
CA TYR A 77 -8.70 -2.29 -7.00
C TYR A 77 -7.71 -2.50 -5.82
N PRO A 78 -6.45 -2.04 -5.95
CA PRO A 78 -5.83 -1.35 -7.07
C PRO A 78 -5.12 -2.27 -8.07
N ALA A 79 -5.31 -3.61 -8.00
CA ALA A 79 -4.65 -4.56 -8.91
C ALA A 79 -5.06 -4.33 -10.36
N LEU A 80 -4.11 -4.08 -11.26
CA LEU A 80 -4.37 -3.85 -12.69
C LEU A 80 -4.40 -5.17 -13.47
N ASN A 81 -5.34 -5.27 -14.41
CA ASN A 81 -5.32 -6.24 -15.50
C ASN A 81 -4.61 -5.67 -16.74
N ASP A 82 -4.59 -6.37 -17.87
CA ASP A 82 -3.96 -5.93 -19.12
C ASP A 82 -4.52 -4.62 -19.65
N PHE A 83 -5.84 -4.46 -19.67
CA PHE A 83 -6.50 -3.21 -20.10
C PHE A 83 -6.11 -2.02 -19.21
N GLY A 84 -6.09 -2.21 -17.89
CA GLY A 84 -5.66 -1.17 -16.95
C GLY A 84 -4.20 -0.78 -17.12
N ARG A 85 -3.34 -1.74 -17.48
CA ARG A 85 -1.93 -1.44 -17.82
C ARG A 85 -1.81 -0.66 -19.13
N ASP A 86 -2.58 -1.01 -20.16
CA ASP A 86 -2.60 -0.27 -21.44
C ASP A 86 -3.08 1.17 -21.25
N PHE A 87 -4.14 1.38 -20.46
CA PHE A 87 -4.61 2.71 -20.10
C PHE A 87 -3.53 3.54 -19.39
N LYS A 88 -2.81 2.93 -18.45
CA LYS A 88 -1.70 3.56 -17.74
C LYS A 88 -0.51 3.82 -18.66
N ALA A 89 -0.17 2.90 -19.56
CA ALA A 89 0.88 3.06 -20.57
C ALA A 89 0.54 4.18 -21.58
N GLY A 90 -0.76 4.38 -21.85
CA GLY A 90 -1.27 5.51 -22.63
C GLY A 90 -1.20 6.87 -21.92
N GLY A 91 -0.66 6.93 -20.68
CA GLY A 91 -0.55 8.17 -19.93
C GLY A 91 -1.90 8.70 -19.44
N PHE A 92 -2.88 7.83 -19.19
CA PHE A 92 -4.24 8.19 -18.71
C PHE A 92 -5.04 9.06 -19.69
N THR A 93 -4.70 9.05 -20.96
CA THR A 93 -5.29 9.97 -21.97
C THR A 93 -6.53 9.43 -22.64
N ASP A 94 -6.84 8.14 -22.54
CA ASP A 94 -8.01 7.55 -23.17
C ASP A 94 -9.29 8.08 -22.54
N MET A 95 -10.23 8.47 -23.42
CA MET A 95 -11.53 9.04 -23.07
C MET A 95 -12.64 8.11 -23.52
N GLY A 96 -13.63 7.93 -22.67
CA GLY A 96 -14.88 7.28 -23.05
C GLY A 96 -15.87 8.28 -23.66
N LYS A 97 -17.08 8.31 -23.10
CA LYS A 97 -18.17 9.20 -23.55
C LYS A 97 -18.12 10.61 -22.93
N GLN A 98 -17.17 10.89 -22.06
CA GLN A 98 -17.07 12.19 -21.43
C GLN A 98 -16.80 13.28 -22.49
N GLU A 99 -17.55 14.38 -22.42
CA GLU A 99 -17.37 15.51 -23.30
C GLU A 99 -15.97 16.11 -23.18
N LYS A 100 -15.47 16.62 -24.30
CA LYS A 100 -14.17 17.27 -24.39
C LYS A 100 -14.31 18.70 -24.88
N ILE A 101 -13.45 19.55 -24.37
CA ILE A 101 -13.18 20.88 -24.93
C ILE A 101 -12.05 20.69 -25.95
N GLU A 102 -12.41 20.72 -27.24
CA GLU A 102 -11.48 20.48 -28.33
C GLU A 102 -11.25 21.79 -29.12
N LYS A 103 -9.98 22.15 -29.27
CA LYS A 103 -9.48 23.24 -30.15
C LYS A 103 -8.12 22.79 -30.72
N PRO A 104 -7.54 23.48 -31.71
CA PRO A 104 -6.29 23.05 -32.31
C PRO A 104 -5.18 22.69 -31.30
N ASP A 105 -5.06 23.48 -30.23
CA ASP A 105 -4.00 23.30 -29.22
C ASP A 105 -4.54 22.93 -27.86
N LEU A 106 -5.81 22.52 -27.75
CA LEU A 106 -6.47 22.19 -26.51
C LEU A 106 -7.30 20.92 -26.65
N SER A 107 -7.09 19.93 -25.77
CA SER A 107 -7.90 18.72 -25.70
C SER A 107 -8.02 18.28 -24.24
N LEU A 108 -9.06 18.75 -23.59
CA LEU A 108 -9.32 18.52 -22.16
C LEU A 108 -10.70 17.88 -21.96
N PRO A 109 -10.91 17.07 -20.91
CA PRO A 109 -12.24 16.77 -20.42
C PRO A 109 -12.97 18.06 -20.06
N SER A 110 -14.27 18.11 -20.34
CA SER A 110 -15.13 19.27 -19.99
C SER A 110 -15.29 19.41 -18.45
N VAL A 111 -15.02 18.35 -17.71
CA VAL A 111 -15.08 18.29 -16.24
C VAL A 111 -13.77 17.77 -15.69
N LEU A 112 -13.27 18.38 -14.63
CA LEU A 112 -12.11 17.88 -13.90
C LEU A 112 -12.47 16.56 -13.20
N ASN A 113 -11.76 15.49 -13.54
CA ASN A 113 -11.97 14.17 -12.94
C ASN A 113 -11.29 14.09 -11.58
N ALA A 114 -12.11 14.08 -10.55
CA ALA A 114 -11.68 13.98 -9.15
C ALA A 114 -12.37 12.81 -8.46
N SER A 115 -11.79 12.31 -7.38
CA SER A 115 -12.44 11.39 -6.46
C SER A 115 -11.90 11.58 -5.05
N LEU A 116 -12.74 11.32 -4.06
CA LEU A 116 -12.33 11.15 -2.68
C LEU A 116 -12.02 9.67 -2.46
N PHE A 117 -10.94 9.40 -1.76
CA PHE A 117 -10.58 8.08 -1.32
C PHE A 117 -10.46 8.05 0.20
N PHE A 118 -10.99 7.01 0.81
CA PHE A 118 -11.17 6.94 2.24
C PHE A 118 -10.88 5.55 2.76
N LYS A 119 -10.14 5.44 3.88
CA LYS A 119 -9.88 4.19 4.59
C LYS A 119 -10.19 4.33 6.08
N ILE A 120 -10.77 3.27 6.64
CA ILE A 120 -10.81 2.98 8.07
C ILE A 120 -10.09 1.68 8.29
N ARG A 121 -9.21 1.62 9.28
CA ARG A 121 -8.44 0.43 9.60
C ARG A 121 -8.55 0.09 11.08
N TYR A 122 -8.82 -1.17 11.36
CA TYR A 122 -8.65 -1.77 12.68
C TYR A 122 -7.47 -2.72 12.63
N GLN A 123 -6.55 -2.59 13.58
CA GLN A 123 -5.41 -3.50 13.73
C GLN A 123 -5.28 -3.97 15.17
N LYS A 124 -4.84 -5.24 15.33
CA LYS A 124 -4.56 -5.84 16.62
C LYS A 124 -3.35 -6.75 16.52
N THR A 125 -2.44 -6.63 17.48
CA THR A 125 -1.25 -7.48 17.63
C THR A 125 -1.39 -8.43 18.82
N ASN A 126 -0.35 -9.22 19.10
CA ASN A 126 -0.23 -9.99 20.35
C ASN A 126 0.98 -9.52 21.18
N GLY A 127 1.55 -8.37 20.86
CA GLY A 127 2.66 -7.77 21.60
C GLY A 127 2.23 -6.89 22.76
N ALA A 128 3.14 -6.10 23.27
CA ALA A 128 2.86 -5.11 24.30
C ALA A 128 2.28 -3.83 23.72
N ASP A 129 1.52 -3.07 24.52
CA ASP A 129 0.98 -1.76 24.17
C ASP A 129 2.02 -0.68 24.49
N THR A 130 3.03 -0.52 23.64
CA THR A 130 4.21 0.29 23.98
C THR A 130 4.33 1.60 23.25
N SER A 131 3.59 1.81 22.17
CA SER A 131 3.68 3.05 21.38
C SER A 131 2.36 3.36 20.67
N PRO A 132 1.93 4.64 20.67
CA PRO A 132 0.76 5.08 19.89
C PRO A 132 0.94 4.88 18.37
N ALA A 133 2.17 4.75 17.89
CA ALA A 133 2.46 4.54 16.46
C ALA A 133 2.29 3.08 16.01
N ASN A 134 2.24 2.12 16.94
CA ASN A 134 2.13 0.70 16.64
C ASN A 134 0.77 0.14 17.06
N PRO A 135 0.19 -0.79 16.28
CA PRO A 135 -1.05 -1.45 16.70
C PRO A 135 -0.83 -2.20 18.02
N SER A 136 -1.77 -2.05 18.93
CA SER A 136 -1.71 -2.60 20.27
C SER A 136 -2.33 -4.01 20.35
N ASN A 137 -2.13 -4.69 21.50
CA ASN A 137 -2.81 -5.93 21.79
C ASN A 137 -4.28 -5.73 22.21
N SER A 138 -4.66 -4.51 22.57
CA SER A 138 -6.05 -4.10 22.82
C SER A 138 -6.82 -3.90 21.51
N GLY A 139 -6.11 -3.58 20.45
CA GLY A 139 -6.63 -3.24 19.14
C GLY A 139 -6.86 -1.74 18.96
N ASP A 140 -6.47 -1.24 17.80
CA ASP A 140 -6.52 0.18 17.45
C ASP A 140 -7.38 0.41 16.22
N VAL A 141 -8.18 1.48 16.26
CA VAL A 141 -8.96 1.97 15.12
C VAL A 141 -8.32 3.24 14.62
N GLN A 142 -7.91 3.24 13.37
CA GLN A 142 -7.51 4.47 12.65
C GLN A 142 -8.68 4.95 11.81
N PHE A 143 -9.16 6.17 12.13
CA PHE A 143 -10.33 6.77 11.50
C PHE A 143 -10.16 8.28 11.36
N PRO A 144 -9.87 8.78 10.17
CA PRO A 144 -9.50 8.01 8.98
C PRO A 144 -8.09 7.42 9.10
N ASP A 145 -7.86 6.29 8.45
CA ASP A 145 -6.52 5.76 8.16
C ASP A 145 -5.90 6.50 6.97
N GLU A 146 -6.72 6.76 5.97
CA GLU A 146 -6.40 7.59 4.83
C GLU A 146 -7.65 8.38 4.42
N PHE A 147 -7.48 9.64 4.09
CA PHE A 147 -8.49 10.45 3.44
C PHE A 147 -7.80 11.33 2.39
N ALA A 148 -7.91 10.91 1.14
CA ALA A 148 -7.18 11.49 0.03
C ALA A 148 -8.13 12.06 -1.03
N LEU A 149 -7.70 13.15 -1.65
CA LEU A 149 -8.31 13.74 -2.83
C LEU A 149 -7.46 13.37 -4.05
N LEU A 150 -8.05 12.59 -4.95
CA LEU A 150 -7.38 12.11 -6.15
C LEU A 150 -7.89 12.88 -7.36
N PHE A 151 -6.96 13.39 -8.16
CA PHE A 151 -7.24 13.96 -9.48
C PHE A 151 -6.47 13.17 -10.53
N GLY A 152 -7.08 12.95 -11.69
CA GLY A 152 -6.36 12.26 -12.75
C GLY A 152 -7.09 12.32 -14.07
N GLY A 153 -6.34 12.16 -15.14
CA GLY A 153 -6.88 12.07 -16.47
C GLY A 153 -6.06 12.78 -17.54
N ARG A 154 -6.74 13.09 -18.61
CA ARG A 154 -6.21 13.75 -19.79
C ARG A 154 -5.98 15.24 -19.53
N ALA A 155 -4.77 15.72 -19.82
CA ALA A 155 -4.40 17.13 -19.83
C ALA A 155 -4.10 17.64 -21.26
N GLY A 156 -4.03 16.74 -22.25
CA GLY A 156 -3.77 17.01 -23.66
C GLY A 156 -3.83 15.73 -24.49
N HIS A 157 -3.60 15.80 -25.79
CA HIS A 157 -3.62 14.63 -26.66
C HIS A 157 -2.68 13.52 -26.20
N ASN A 158 -1.48 13.88 -25.79
CA ASN A 158 -0.41 12.97 -25.36
C ASN A 158 0.02 13.22 -23.91
N ILE A 159 -0.77 13.97 -23.14
CA ILE A 159 -0.43 14.41 -21.80
C ILE A 159 -1.54 14.02 -20.86
N GLY A 160 -1.19 13.25 -19.85
CA GLY A 160 -2.07 12.99 -18.73
C GLY A 160 -1.49 13.47 -17.42
N PHE A 161 -2.22 13.28 -16.33
CA PHE A 161 -1.74 13.58 -15.00
C PHE A 161 -2.40 12.67 -13.97
N PHE A 162 -1.77 12.55 -12.84
CA PHE A 162 -2.32 11.98 -11.62
C PHE A 162 -1.77 12.77 -10.44
N LEU A 163 -2.65 13.16 -9.54
CA LEU A 163 -2.34 13.87 -8.31
C LEU A 163 -3.11 13.24 -7.16
N GLU A 164 -2.44 13.07 -6.05
CA GLU A 164 -3.01 12.67 -4.77
C GLU A 164 -2.66 13.70 -3.70
N GLY A 165 -3.69 14.25 -3.06
CA GLY A 165 -3.57 15.16 -1.94
C GLY A 165 -4.14 14.53 -0.68
N GLN A 166 -3.38 14.54 0.42
CA GLN A 166 -3.82 14.08 1.72
C GLN A 166 -4.67 15.14 2.41
N LEU A 167 -5.83 14.73 2.94
CA LEU A 167 -6.76 15.61 3.63
C LEU A 167 -6.81 15.38 5.15
N ALA A 168 -6.33 14.23 5.62
CA ALA A 168 -6.50 13.80 7.00
C ALA A 168 -5.23 13.89 7.85
N ASN A 169 -4.08 14.03 7.29
CA ASN A 169 -2.84 14.07 8.04
C ASN A 169 -2.34 15.52 8.16
N HIS A 170 -2.31 16.02 9.39
CA HIS A 170 -2.03 17.44 9.65
C HIS A 170 -0.54 17.78 9.55
N ASP A 171 0.32 16.78 9.71
CA ASP A 171 1.78 16.93 9.75
C ASP A 171 2.45 16.60 8.39
N ASP A 172 1.72 16.01 7.47
CA ASP A 172 2.21 15.69 6.13
C ASP A 172 1.85 16.78 5.12
N PRO A 173 2.70 17.01 4.11
CA PRO A 173 2.39 17.94 3.05
C PRO A 173 1.13 17.48 2.28
N PHE A 174 0.29 18.43 1.89
CA PHE A 174 -0.93 18.14 1.13
C PHE A 174 -0.67 17.28 -0.11
N LEU A 175 0.42 17.54 -0.83
CA LEU A 175 0.78 16.79 -2.02
C LEU A 175 1.51 15.50 -1.63
N ALA A 176 0.81 14.37 -1.64
CA ALA A 176 1.41 13.05 -1.43
C ALA A 176 2.06 12.53 -2.72
N ASN A 177 1.32 12.54 -3.83
CA ASN A 177 1.79 11.97 -5.08
C ASN A 177 1.41 12.84 -6.28
N PHE A 178 2.35 13.02 -7.19
CA PHE A 178 2.09 13.67 -8.48
C PHE A 178 2.92 13.05 -9.59
N LYS A 179 2.31 12.87 -10.76
CA LYS A 179 3.03 12.58 -12.00
C LYS A 179 2.29 13.12 -13.22
N MET A 180 3.06 13.46 -14.24
CA MET A 180 2.54 14.01 -15.50
C MET A 180 3.18 13.29 -16.69
N PRO A 181 2.58 12.20 -17.17
CA PRO A 181 3.09 11.48 -18.33
C PRO A 181 2.88 12.26 -19.63
N PHE A 182 3.96 12.41 -20.38
CA PHE A 182 4.00 12.87 -21.78
C PHE A 182 4.27 11.64 -22.63
N MET A 183 3.24 11.05 -23.25
CA MET A 183 3.32 9.77 -23.94
C MET A 183 2.96 9.93 -25.40
N TYR A 184 3.83 9.46 -26.28
CA TYR A 184 3.67 9.58 -27.74
C TYR A 184 3.70 8.20 -28.38
N ASP A 185 2.93 8.04 -29.47
CA ASP A 185 2.93 6.83 -30.27
C ASP A 185 4.22 6.71 -31.09
N VAL A 186 4.88 5.57 -30.99
CA VAL A 186 6.07 5.22 -31.75
C VAL A 186 5.83 3.84 -32.37
N GLY A 187 5.23 3.83 -33.56
CA GLY A 187 4.77 2.60 -34.19
C GLY A 187 3.68 1.91 -33.35
N SER A 188 3.93 0.65 -32.95
CA SER A 188 3.03 -0.12 -32.08
C SER A 188 3.30 0.07 -30.58
N ALA A 189 4.18 0.98 -30.21
CA ALA A 189 4.58 1.24 -28.85
C ALA A 189 4.28 2.68 -28.45
N LYS A 190 4.39 2.96 -27.15
CA LYS A 190 4.37 4.30 -26.55
C LYS A 190 5.77 4.63 -26.03
N ALA A 191 6.23 5.84 -26.25
CA ALA A 191 7.46 6.36 -25.65
C ALA A 191 7.19 7.70 -24.99
N GLY A 192 7.86 8.00 -23.90
CA GLY A 192 7.55 9.23 -23.21
C GLY A 192 8.48 9.59 -22.06
N VAL A 193 8.11 10.69 -21.41
CA VAL A 193 8.80 11.26 -20.27
C VAL A 193 7.79 11.54 -19.18
N ILE A 194 8.12 11.17 -17.94
CA ILE A 194 7.22 11.32 -16.79
C ILE A 194 7.96 12.00 -15.65
N PRO A 195 7.82 13.33 -15.46
CA PRO A 195 8.17 13.95 -14.19
C PRO A 195 7.22 13.47 -13.08
N PHE A 196 7.76 13.23 -11.91
CA PHE A 196 6.98 12.74 -10.78
C PHE A 196 7.58 13.12 -9.43
N THR A 197 6.73 13.09 -8.41
CA THR A 197 7.11 13.12 -6.99
C THR A 197 6.16 12.22 -6.18
N SER A 198 6.65 11.61 -5.12
CA SER A 198 5.92 10.70 -4.25
C SER A 198 6.49 10.72 -2.84
N ASP A 199 5.64 10.69 -1.84
CA ASP A 199 6.02 10.64 -0.43
C ASP A 199 6.52 9.26 0.04
N GLY A 200 6.04 8.18 -0.58
CA GLY A 200 6.33 6.81 -0.12
C GLY A 200 6.19 5.71 -1.18
N LEU A 201 6.16 6.04 -2.48
CA LEU A 201 6.03 5.04 -3.54
C LEU A 201 7.33 4.76 -4.31
N GLY A 202 8.43 5.39 -3.90
CA GLY A 202 9.76 5.19 -4.46
C GLY A 202 9.89 5.57 -5.94
N ALA A 203 11.06 5.29 -6.50
CA ALA A 203 11.35 5.60 -7.91
C ALA A 203 10.45 4.82 -8.91
N ALA A 204 9.89 3.69 -8.51
CA ALA A 204 8.96 2.90 -9.32
C ALA A 204 7.63 3.63 -9.58
N PHE A 205 7.27 4.61 -8.76
CA PHE A 205 6.06 5.41 -8.96
C PHE A 205 6.06 6.13 -10.31
N GLY A 206 7.20 6.56 -10.81
CA GLY A 206 7.31 7.21 -12.11
C GLY A 206 6.62 6.40 -13.22
N PHE A 207 6.99 5.12 -13.35
CA PHE A 207 6.36 4.24 -14.32
C PHE A 207 6.50 2.76 -13.93
N GLU A 208 5.39 2.12 -13.62
CA GLU A 208 5.28 0.69 -13.36
C GLU A 208 3.94 0.17 -13.87
N LEU A 209 3.94 -0.93 -14.59
CA LEU A 209 2.74 -1.53 -15.16
C LEU A 209 2.35 -2.84 -14.46
N LEU A 210 3.32 -3.63 -13.96
CA LEU A 210 3.02 -4.86 -13.24
C LEU A 210 2.64 -4.58 -11.79
N ASN A 211 1.72 -5.35 -11.25
CA ASN A 211 1.34 -5.26 -9.84
C ASN A 211 2.49 -5.63 -8.91
N THR A 212 3.34 -6.58 -9.34
CA THR A 212 4.50 -7.05 -8.58
C THR A 212 5.69 -6.10 -8.63
N GLY A 213 5.75 -5.19 -9.59
CA GLY A 213 6.78 -4.15 -9.67
C GLY A 213 6.49 -2.95 -8.78
N ALA A 214 5.28 -2.82 -8.28
CA ALA A 214 4.90 -1.73 -7.39
C ALA A 214 5.46 -1.96 -5.97
N VAL A 215 5.77 -0.89 -5.28
CA VAL A 215 6.36 -0.94 -3.94
C VAL A 215 5.37 -1.39 -2.90
N HIS A 216 4.16 -0.82 -2.93
CA HIS A 216 3.07 -1.32 -2.11
C HIS A 216 2.54 -2.60 -2.73
N ASN A 217 3.33 -3.63 -2.50
CA ASN A 217 2.77 -4.91 -2.69
C ASN A 217 2.40 -5.32 -4.10
N ILE A 218 2.10 -6.46 -4.14
CA ILE A 218 1.15 -7.13 -4.96
C ILE A 218 -0.19 -6.45 -4.76
N ARG A 219 -0.38 -5.27 -5.05
CA ARG A 219 -1.62 -4.48 -5.09
C ARG A 219 -2.93 -5.15 -4.62
N THR A 220 -2.87 -6.38 -4.15
CA THR A 220 -3.97 -7.19 -3.64
C THR A 220 -4.09 -7.13 -2.13
N ILE A 221 -2.98 -6.80 -1.42
CA ILE A 221 -2.93 -6.75 0.04
C ILE A 221 -2.43 -5.39 0.46
N GLU A 222 -3.31 -4.59 0.98
CA GLU A 222 -3.03 -3.25 1.49
C GLU A 222 -2.66 -3.33 2.97
N HIS A 223 -1.70 -2.51 3.44
CA HIS A 223 -1.23 -2.49 4.84
C HIS A 223 -0.77 -3.84 5.40
N GLY A 224 -0.48 -4.76 4.54
CA GLY A 224 0.01 -6.08 4.93
C GLY A 224 1.53 -6.13 5.14
N GLY A 225 2.30 -5.22 4.59
CA GLY A 225 3.77 -5.06 4.74
C GLY A 225 4.63 -6.29 4.39
N ASP A 226 4.05 -7.47 4.45
CA ASP A 226 4.74 -8.75 4.45
C ASP A 226 4.60 -9.51 3.13
N THR A 227 4.25 -8.84 2.04
CA THR A 227 3.92 -9.51 0.78
C THR A 227 4.67 -8.98 -0.43
N SER A 228 5.45 -7.89 -0.26
CA SER A 228 6.32 -7.33 -1.28
C SER A 228 7.78 -7.35 -0.82
N ALA A 229 8.64 -7.99 -1.61
CA ALA A 229 10.06 -7.99 -1.32
C ALA A 229 10.68 -6.58 -1.46
N GLN A 230 10.18 -5.77 -2.39
CA GLN A 230 10.64 -4.39 -2.60
C GLN A 230 10.32 -3.50 -1.39
N GLN A 231 9.10 -3.60 -0.86
CA GLN A 231 8.71 -2.87 0.35
C GLN A 231 9.54 -3.34 1.55
N TYR A 232 9.73 -4.66 1.69
CA TYR A 232 10.52 -5.22 2.78
C TYR A 232 11.95 -4.67 2.82
N ILE A 233 12.59 -4.47 1.67
CA ILE A 233 13.94 -3.88 1.61
C ILE A 233 13.94 -2.34 1.66
N GLY A 234 12.77 -1.68 1.77
CA GLY A 234 12.65 -0.24 1.97
C GLY A 234 12.76 0.59 0.69
N THR A 235 12.34 0.07 -0.49
CA THR A 235 12.30 0.89 -1.71
C THR A 235 11.07 1.77 -1.81
N ASP A 236 10.19 1.74 -0.82
CA ASP A 236 9.01 2.59 -0.61
C ASP A 236 9.37 3.94 0.05
N THR A 237 10.45 4.53 -0.34
CA THR A 237 10.89 5.83 0.17
C THR A 237 10.21 6.97 -0.59
N ALA A 238 10.32 8.19 -0.06
CA ALA A 238 10.11 9.40 -0.83
C ALA A 238 10.93 9.38 -2.11
N ALA A 239 10.38 9.91 -3.20
CA ALA A 239 11.08 9.98 -4.49
C ALA A 239 10.56 11.13 -5.35
N GLU A 240 11.47 11.83 -5.98
CA GLU A 240 11.19 12.77 -7.06
C GLU A 240 12.11 12.51 -8.24
N GLY A 241 11.64 12.71 -9.47
CA GLY A 241 12.49 12.39 -10.61
C GLY A 241 11.83 12.53 -11.97
N LEU A 242 12.56 12.01 -12.94
CA LEU A 242 12.17 12.00 -14.35
C LEU A 242 12.38 10.60 -14.91
N ALA A 243 11.29 9.93 -15.33
CA ALA A 243 11.33 8.64 -15.98
C ALA A 243 11.27 8.78 -17.49
N LEU A 244 12.24 8.18 -18.19
CA LEU A 244 12.19 7.94 -19.64
C LEU A 244 11.62 6.55 -19.86
N VAL A 245 10.56 6.43 -20.63
CA VAL A 245 9.77 5.22 -20.73
C VAL A 245 9.54 4.78 -22.18
N TYR A 246 9.52 3.48 -22.38
CA TYR A 246 9.08 2.84 -23.60
C TYR A 246 8.20 1.64 -23.25
N ALA A 247 6.98 1.61 -23.76
CA ALA A 247 6.00 0.57 -23.49
C ALA A 247 5.45 0.01 -24.81
N HIS A 248 5.68 -1.26 -25.02
CA HIS A 248 5.09 -2.06 -26.08
C HIS A 248 4.12 -3.09 -25.45
N LYS A 249 3.17 -3.60 -26.21
CA LYS A 249 2.21 -4.58 -25.70
C LYS A 249 2.85 -5.79 -25.00
N LEU A 250 4.06 -6.21 -25.43
CA LEU A 250 4.75 -7.39 -24.91
C LEU A 250 5.83 -7.06 -23.87
N PHE A 251 6.23 -5.83 -23.72
CA PHE A 251 7.27 -5.45 -22.77
C PHE A 251 7.26 -3.94 -22.50
N HIS A 252 7.84 -3.57 -21.39
CA HIS A 252 8.13 -2.16 -21.11
C HIS A 252 9.50 -2.02 -20.45
N VAL A 253 10.09 -0.86 -20.64
CA VAL A 253 11.34 -0.46 -20.02
C VAL A 253 11.25 0.99 -19.55
N ASN A 254 11.90 1.31 -18.43
CA ASN A 254 12.14 2.69 -18.05
C ASN A 254 13.53 2.88 -17.45
N VAL A 255 14.05 4.10 -17.66
CA VAL A 255 15.25 4.62 -17.02
C VAL A 255 14.84 5.88 -16.28
N THR A 256 14.98 5.89 -14.98
CA THR A 256 14.56 6.99 -14.14
C THR A 256 15.75 7.60 -13.42
N LYS A 257 15.93 8.90 -13.58
CA LYS A 257 16.79 9.71 -12.73
C LYS A 257 15.96 10.24 -11.57
N TRP A 258 16.42 10.02 -10.33
CA TRP A 258 15.64 10.32 -9.14
C TRP A 258 16.49 10.72 -7.93
N SER A 259 15.85 11.30 -6.93
CA SER A 259 16.38 11.52 -5.60
C SER A 259 15.36 11.05 -4.55
N PRO A 260 15.82 10.60 -3.35
CA PRO A 260 14.95 10.15 -2.26
C PRO A 260 14.37 11.34 -1.46
N ASN A 261 13.81 12.31 -2.15
CA ASN A 261 13.21 13.50 -1.59
C ASN A 261 11.80 13.65 -2.14
N HIS A 262 10.99 14.40 -1.45
CA HIS A 262 9.63 14.74 -1.83
C HIS A 262 9.31 16.13 -1.31
N VAL A 263 8.51 16.85 -2.08
CA VAL A 263 7.96 18.16 -1.78
C VAL A 263 8.93 19.32 -1.86
N ALA A 264 8.53 20.18 -2.75
CA ALA A 264 9.02 21.53 -2.89
C ALA A 264 8.89 22.32 -1.59
N GLY A 265 9.97 22.87 -1.09
CA GLY A 265 9.98 23.76 0.07
C GLY A 265 10.84 23.32 1.23
N GLU A 266 11.26 22.09 1.30
CA GLU A 266 12.31 21.65 2.19
C GLU A 266 13.65 22.23 1.72
N SER A 267 13.98 23.38 2.23
CA SER A 267 15.21 24.12 1.91
C SER A 267 16.44 23.46 2.56
N GLY A 268 16.96 22.41 2.02
CA GLY A 268 18.17 21.81 2.60
C GLY A 268 18.63 20.57 1.87
N THR A 269 17.74 19.75 1.43
CA THR A 269 18.03 18.65 0.53
C THR A 269 17.97 19.15 -0.90
N ASN A 270 19.12 19.27 -1.54
CA ASN A 270 19.14 19.52 -2.96
C ASN A 270 18.59 18.28 -3.66
N GLY A 271 17.34 18.31 -4.06
CA GLY A 271 16.64 17.27 -4.84
C GLY A 271 17.22 17.05 -6.23
N ARG A 272 18.55 16.95 -6.34
CA ARG A 272 19.18 16.59 -7.59
C ARG A 272 18.96 15.11 -7.87
N PRO A 273 18.32 14.73 -8.98
CA PRO A 273 18.04 13.35 -9.33
C PRO A 273 19.32 12.64 -9.81
N THR A 274 20.27 12.38 -8.91
CA THR A 274 21.56 11.76 -9.21
C THR A 274 21.51 10.22 -9.20
N ALA A 275 20.60 9.64 -8.42
CA ALA A 275 20.37 8.20 -8.44
C ALA A 275 19.71 7.73 -9.73
N THR A 276 19.85 6.45 -10.03
CA THR A 276 19.26 5.84 -11.23
C THR A 276 18.44 4.62 -10.83
N TYR A 277 17.23 4.53 -11.37
CA TYR A 277 16.39 3.35 -11.31
C TYR A 277 16.16 2.83 -12.73
N LEU A 278 16.32 1.51 -12.89
CA LEU A 278 16.10 0.80 -14.15
C LEU A 278 15.02 -0.24 -13.95
N ARG A 279 14.08 -0.28 -14.88
CA ARG A 279 13.01 -1.27 -14.95
C ARG A 279 12.95 -1.88 -16.34
N ALA A 280 12.84 -3.22 -16.41
CA ALA A 280 12.48 -3.92 -17.63
C ALA A 280 11.50 -5.04 -17.27
N ALA A 281 10.44 -5.21 -18.04
CA ALA A 281 9.50 -6.30 -17.86
C ALA A 281 8.93 -6.76 -19.20
N VAL A 282 8.56 -8.06 -19.27
CA VAL A 282 7.84 -8.66 -20.39
C VAL A 282 6.45 -9.07 -19.93
N THR A 283 5.47 -8.93 -20.82
CA THR A 283 4.04 -9.13 -20.54
C THR A 283 3.37 -10.02 -21.60
N PRO A 284 3.82 -11.28 -21.79
CA PRO A 284 3.20 -12.17 -22.76
C PRO A 284 1.84 -12.67 -22.25
N VAL A 285 0.93 -12.90 -23.19
CA VAL A 285 -0.32 -13.61 -22.92
C VAL A 285 -0.16 -15.07 -23.43
N PHE A 286 -0.45 -16.03 -22.57
CA PHE A 286 -0.45 -17.44 -22.91
C PHE A 286 -1.81 -18.07 -22.62
N LYS A 287 -2.55 -18.40 -23.67
CA LYS A 287 -3.96 -18.83 -23.59
C LYS A 287 -4.80 -17.75 -22.86
N GLU A 288 -5.39 -18.12 -21.70
CA GLU A 288 -6.20 -17.21 -20.87
C GLU A 288 -5.39 -16.59 -19.70
N TRP A 289 -4.06 -16.75 -19.72
CA TRP A 289 -3.18 -16.23 -18.69
C TRP A 289 -2.43 -15.01 -19.20
N ASP A 290 -2.59 -13.93 -18.51
CA ASP A 290 -1.80 -12.71 -18.62
C ASP A 290 -0.61 -12.82 -17.68
N LEU A 291 0.59 -12.88 -18.26
CA LEU A 291 1.83 -13.10 -17.54
C LEU A 291 2.66 -11.83 -17.47
N GLY A 292 3.45 -11.71 -16.44
CA GLY A 292 4.44 -10.64 -16.29
C GLY A 292 5.71 -11.18 -15.64
N LEU A 293 6.86 -10.77 -16.15
CA LEU A 293 8.16 -11.05 -15.54
C LEU A 293 9.02 -9.82 -15.67
N GLY A 294 9.63 -9.36 -14.59
CA GLY A 294 10.40 -8.14 -14.59
C GLY A 294 11.62 -8.14 -13.70
N THR A 295 12.48 -7.15 -13.94
CA THR A 295 13.66 -6.86 -13.13
C THR A 295 13.73 -5.37 -12.83
N GLN A 296 14.27 -5.05 -11.67
CA GLN A 296 14.46 -3.69 -11.16
C GLN A 296 15.87 -3.55 -10.61
N VAL A 297 16.50 -2.41 -10.87
CA VAL A 297 17.83 -2.10 -10.35
C VAL A 297 17.85 -0.64 -9.88
N TRP A 298 18.25 -0.43 -8.65
CA TRP A 298 18.56 0.88 -8.09
C TRP A 298 20.07 1.00 -7.96
N THR A 299 20.62 2.15 -8.36
CA THR A 299 22.05 2.41 -8.33
C THR A 299 22.34 3.91 -8.28
N GLY A 300 23.53 4.24 -7.80
CA GLY A 300 24.00 5.62 -7.67
C GLY A 300 23.98 6.10 -6.23
N THR A 301 24.33 7.37 -6.07
CA THR A 301 24.36 8.08 -4.79
C THR A 301 23.53 9.34 -4.90
N ALA A 302 22.76 9.63 -3.89
CA ALA A 302 21.91 10.81 -3.81
C ALA A 302 22.06 11.52 -2.46
N LYS A 303 21.62 12.77 -2.37
CA LYS A 303 21.45 13.46 -1.11
C LYS A 303 20.12 13.06 -0.48
N HIS A 304 20.15 12.76 0.80
CA HIS A 304 18.96 12.47 1.59
C HIS A 304 19.09 13.16 2.95
N ASP A 305 17.96 13.59 3.51
CA ASP A 305 17.93 14.11 4.86
C ASP A 305 18.11 12.97 5.87
N VAL A 306 19.15 13.05 6.66
CA VAL A 306 19.38 12.14 7.79
C VAL A 306 19.40 12.97 9.06
N ALA A 307 18.31 12.95 9.81
CA ALA A 307 18.14 13.71 11.05
C ALA A 307 18.39 15.23 10.90
N GLY A 308 17.86 15.85 9.84
CA GLY A 308 17.99 17.28 9.57
C GLY A 308 19.29 17.68 8.88
N VAL A 309 20.10 16.73 8.46
CA VAL A 309 21.37 16.97 7.75
C VAL A 309 21.37 16.26 6.39
N ALA A 310 21.59 17.02 5.32
CA ALA A 310 21.74 16.45 3.99
C ALA A 310 23.04 15.61 3.90
N ALA A 311 22.88 14.30 3.83
CA ALA A 311 23.96 13.33 3.72
C ALA A 311 23.94 12.59 2.39
N ASP A 312 25.08 12.11 1.95
CA ASP A 312 25.17 11.19 0.80
C ASP A 312 24.68 9.80 1.23
N VAL A 313 23.79 9.21 0.44
CA VAL A 313 23.35 7.83 0.59
C VAL A 313 23.48 7.08 -0.73
N ASP A 314 23.93 5.85 -0.67
CA ASP A 314 23.88 4.94 -1.81
C ASP A 314 22.46 4.41 -2.01
N THR A 315 22.08 4.14 -3.27
CA THR A 315 20.78 3.52 -3.61
C THR A 315 21.04 2.19 -4.30
N LYS A 316 21.61 1.22 -3.58
CA LYS A 316 22.11 -0.05 -4.14
C LYS A 316 21.19 -1.21 -3.81
N ALA A 317 20.24 -1.50 -4.73
CA ALA A 317 19.33 -2.63 -4.63
C ALA A 317 19.02 -3.22 -6.00
N TRP A 318 18.49 -4.44 -6.01
CA TRP A 318 17.89 -5.06 -7.19
C TRP A 318 16.72 -5.93 -6.80
N ALA A 319 15.79 -6.14 -7.74
CA ALA A 319 14.68 -7.05 -7.58
C ALA A 319 14.34 -7.77 -8.89
N ILE A 320 13.74 -8.95 -8.74
CA ILE A 320 13.02 -9.64 -9.79
C ILE A 320 11.60 -9.89 -9.32
N ASP A 321 10.65 -9.81 -10.23
CA ASP A 321 9.24 -9.97 -9.91
C ASP A 321 8.48 -10.63 -11.06
N GLY A 322 7.33 -11.22 -10.74
CA GLY A 322 6.50 -11.86 -11.74
C GLY A 322 5.07 -12.02 -11.27
N GLN A 323 4.15 -11.99 -12.22
CA GLN A 323 2.73 -12.21 -12.00
C GLN A 323 2.14 -13.11 -13.05
N ALA A 324 1.07 -13.81 -12.67
CA ALA A 324 0.20 -14.54 -13.57
C ALA A 324 -1.25 -14.28 -13.15
N GLN A 325 -2.05 -13.74 -14.05
CA GLN A 325 -3.47 -13.48 -13.85
C GLN A 325 -4.27 -14.27 -14.88
N GLY A 326 -5.18 -15.11 -14.42
CA GLY A 326 -5.94 -15.99 -15.30
C GLY A 326 -7.10 -16.65 -14.60
N LYS A 327 -7.46 -17.85 -15.02
CA LYS A 327 -8.56 -18.63 -14.44
C LYS A 327 -8.18 -20.07 -14.19
N VAL A 328 -8.73 -20.65 -13.13
CA VAL A 328 -8.75 -22.09 -12.89
C VAL A 328 -10.22 -22.53 -12.88
N GLY A 329 -10.63 -23.26 -13.91
CA GLY A 329 -12.05 -23.44 -14.21
C GLY A 329 -12.71 -22.08 -14.50
N ASN A 330 -13.74 -21.74 -13.74
CA ASN A 330 -14.44 -20.47 -13.88
C ASN A 330 -13.99 -19.40 -12.84
N LEU A 331 -13.04 -19.75 -11.97
CA LEU A 331 -12.60 -18.86 -10.89
C LEU A 331 -11.33 -18.10 -11.31
N PRO A 332 -11.30 -16.77 -11.22
CA PRO A 332 -10.11 -15.99 -11.47
C PRO A 332 -9.06 -16.28 -10.38
N LEU A 333 -7.81 -16.47 -10.83
CA LEU A 333 -6.65 -16.70 -9.96
C LEU A 333 -5.53 -15.75 -10.35
N GLY A 334 -5.03 -15.00 -9.39
CA GLY A 334 -3.79 -14.24 -9.47
C GLY A 334 -2.68 -14.95 -8.68
N VAL A 335 -1.49 -15.08 -9.26
CA VAL A 335 -0.28 -15.56 -8.58
C VAL A 335 0.80 -14.52 -8.76
N TYR A 336 1.51 -14.21 -7.68
CA TYR A 336 2.44 -13.09 -7.62
C TYR A 336 3.71 -13.50 -6.90
N PHE A 337 4.85 -13.04 -7.41
CA PHE A 337 6.17 -13.35 -6.88
C PHE A 337 7.04 -12.10 -6.88
N SER A 338 7.87 -11.92 -5.85
CA SER A 338 8.96 -10.95 -5.86
C SER A 338 10.14 -11.43 -5.03
N HIS A 339 11.35 -11.07 -5.47
CA HIS A 339 12.58 -11.25 -4.71
C HIS A 339 13.40 -9.98 -4.83
N ALA A 340 13.89 -9.46 -3.71
CA ALA A 340 14.65 -8.22 -3.67
C ALA A 340 15.82 -8.31 -2.69
N VAL A 341 16.88 -7.56 -3.01
CA VAL A 341 18.10 -7.49 -2.21
C VAL A 341 18.60 -6.05 -2.16
N ALA A 342 18.70 -5.49 -0.97
CA ALA A 342 19.44 -4.26 -0.68
C ALA A 342 20.85 -4.61 -0.18
N LYS A 343 21.87 -4.08 -0.82
CA LYS A 343 23.28 -4.40 -0.52
C LYS A 343 23.72 -3.74 0.79
N ALA A 344 24.45 -4.48 1.61
CA ALA A 344 25.15 -3.91 2.74
C ALA A 344 26.16 -2.84 2.26
N PRO A 345 26.33 -1.73 2.99
CA PRO A 345 27.40 -0.78 2.70
C PRO A 345 28.77 -1.42 2.90
N ALA A 346 29.78 -0.92 2.20
CA ALA A 346 31.16 -1.27 2.50
C ALA A 346 31.56 -0.72 3.89
N ALA A 347 32.43 -1.39 4.60
CA ALA A 347 32.91 -0.91 5.89
C ALA A 347 33.49 0.51 5.78
N GLY A 348 32.95 1.46 6.54
CA GLY A 348 33.29 2.88 6.46
C GLY A 348 32.88 3.59 5.17
N GLY A 349 32.06 2.95 4.33
CA GLY A 349 31.52 3.53 3.09
C GLY A 349 30.24 4.34 3.32
N THR A 350 29.70 4.88 2.22
CA THR A 350 28.42 5.59 2.21
C THR A 350 27.29 4.63 2.62
N PRO A 351 26.41 5.03 3.57
CA PRO A 351 25.25 4.24 3.95
C PRO A 351 24.35 3.91 2.75
N ASN A 352 23.77 2.73 2.72
CA ASN A 352 22.79 2.40 1.70
C ASN A 352 21.38 2.68 2.23
N LEU A 353 20.64 3.54 1.54
CA LEU A 353 19.29 3.97 1.88
C LEU A 353 18.34 2.79 2.20
N PHE A 354 18.49 1.68 1.46
CA PHE A 354 17.59 0.52 1.54
C PHE A 354 18.04 -0.55 2.56
N ASN A 355 19.19 -0.37 3.17
CA ASN A 355 19.77 -1.36 4.08
C ASN A 355 19.90 -0.85 5.52
N GLU A 356 19.65 0.43 5.76
CA GLU A 356 19.72 1.07 7.09
C GLU A 356 21.08 0.87 7.79
N SER A 357 22.15 0.74 7.00
CA SER A 357 23.53 0.50 7.46
C SER A 357 23.79 -0.86 8.15
N GLU A 358 22.90 -1.81 7.96
CA GLU A 358 23.07 -3.16 8.49
C GLU A 358 24.30 -3.87 7.88
N PRO A 359 25.01 -4.72 8.65
CA PRO A 359 26.27 -5.32 8.21
C PRO A 359 26.12 -6.36 7.09
N ASN A 360 24.93 -6.91 6.91
CA ASN A 360 24.63 -7.89 5.86
C ASN A 360 23.58 -7.35 4.89
N ASN A 361 23.42 -8.01 3.75
CA ASN A 361 22.37 -7.66 2.79
C ASN A 361 20.98 -7.87 3.40
N LYS A 362 20.14 -6.84 3.37
CA LYS A 362 18.70 -6.94 3.63
C LYS A 362 18.05 -7.56 2.39
N LYS A 363 17.23 -8.60 2.55
CA LYS A 363 16.65 -9.32 1.43
C LYS A 363 15.33 -9.97 1.79
N ALA A 364 14.47 -10.13 0.78
CA ALA A 364 13.24 -10.89 0.93
C ALA A 364 12.86 -11.64 -0.34
N THR A 365 12.08 -12.69 -0.16
CA THR A 365 11.35 -13.39 -1.21
C THR A 365 9.90 -13.48 -0.77
N ALA A 366 8.98 -13.03 -1.61
CA ALA A 366 7.55 -13.07 -1.37
C ALA A 366 6.85 -13.83 -2.50
N ILE A 367 5.86 -14.63 -2.13
CA ILE A 367 4.93 -15.28 -3.05
C ILE A 367 3.53 -15.17 -2.49
N SER A 368 2.56 -14.88 -3.34
CA SER A 368 1.15 -14.89 -2.94
C SER A 368 0.24 -15.38 -4.05
N ALA A 369 -0.94 -15.84 -3.64
CA ALA A 369 -2.00 -16.22 -4.54
C ALA A 369 -3.32 -15.64 -4.05
N GLU A 370 -4.15 -15.21 -5.00
CA GLU A 370 -5.48 -14.68 -4.75
C GLU A 370 -6.50 -15.38 -5.65
N LEU A 371 -7.44 -16.10 -5.05
CA LEU A 371 -8.51 -16.80 -5.73
C LEU A 371 -9.82 -16.04 -5.58
N GLY A 372 -10.44 -15.67 -6.68
CA GLY A 372 -11.79 -15.10 -6.72
C GLY A 372 -12.84 -16.17 -6.52
N ILE A 373 -13.29 -16.36 -5.28
CA ILE A 373 -14.36 -17.34 -4.96
C ILE A 373 -15.73 -16.88 -5.46
N ILE A 374 -15.94 -15.57 -5.56
CA ILE A 374 -17.04 -14.95 -6.28
C ILE A 374 -16.40 -13.90 -7.19
N PRO A 375 -16.38 -14.12 -8.52
CA PRO A 375 -15.68 -13.23 -9.45
C PRO A 375 -16.05 -11.76 -9.27
N ASN A 376 -15.06 -10.89 -9.18
CA ASN A 376 -15.17 -9.45 -8.95
C ASN A 376 -15.93 -9.06 -7.67
N LYS A 377 -16.11 -9.97 -6.73
CA LYS A 377 -16.84 -9.68 -5.48
C LYS A 377 -16.15 -10.20 -4.23
N ALA A 378 -15.65 -11.42 -4.23
CA ALA A 378 -15.02 -11.99 -3.03
C ALA A 378 -13.78 -12.79 -3.39
N THR A 379 -12.70 -12.58 -2.66
CA THR A 379 -11.44 -13.29 -2.85
C THR A 379 -10.98 -13.96 -1.57
N LEU A 380 -10.20 -15.03 -1.72
CA LEU A 380 -9.38 -15.61 -0.68
C LEU A 380 -7.91 -15.47 -1.09
N MET A 381 -7.05 -15.19 -0.13
CA MET A 381 -5.68 -14.85 -0.37
C MET A 381 -4.75 -15.55 0.61
N LEU A 382 -3.62 -16.03 0.09
CA LEU A 382 -2.53 -16.62 0.84
C LEU A 382 -1.23 -15.98 0.40
N ALA A 383 -0.42 -15.51 1.35
CA ALA A 383 0.89 -14.96 1.05
C ALA A 383 1.95 -15.49 2.02
N PHE A 384 3.15 -15.67 1.51
CA PHE A 384 4.32 -16.06 2.28
C PHE A 384 5.48 -15.15 1.94
N LEU A 385 6.17 -14.66 2.96
CA LEU A 385 7.41 -13.90 2.86
C LEU A 385 8.50 -14.60 3.65
N ARG A 386 9.69 -14.71 3.04
CA ARG A 386 10.93 -15.10 3.71
C ARG A 386 11.88 -13.91 3.66
N GLY A 387 12.07 -13.27 4.80
CA GLY A 387 12.88 -12.08 4.96
C GLY A 387 14.16 -12.31 5.75
N ASN A 388 15.10 -11.42 5.55
CA ASN A 388 16.31 -11.25 6.35
C ASN A 388 16.58 -9.76 6.49
N THR A 389 16.64 -9.26 7.71
CA THR A 389 16.78 -7.83 8.02
C THR A 389 18.16 -7.27 7.68
N GLY A 390 19.18 -8.11 7.53
CA GLY A 390 20.57 -7.68 7.38
C GLY A 390 21.33 -7.52 8.69
N GLU A 391 20.64 -7.59 9.83
CA GLU A 391 21.25 -7.56 11.16
C GLU A 391 22.30 -8.66 11.33
N ALA A 392 23.30 -8.44 12.20
CA ALA A 392 24.38 -9.39 12.46
C ALA A 392 23.86 -10.71 13.07
N THR A 393 22.83 -10.62 13.90
CA THR A 393 22.19 -11.76 14.59
C THR A 393 20.68 -11.64 14.49
N ASN A 394 19.96 -12.75 14.66
CA ASN A 394 18.49 -12.80 14.70
C ASN A 394 17.77 -12.17 13.49
N SER A 395 18.43 -12.19 12.34
CA SER A 395 17.98 -11.51 11.13
C SER A 395 16.86 -12.21 10.37
N GLY A 396 16.46 -13.43 10.76
CA GLY A 396 15.41 -14.18 10.08
C GLY A 396 14.02 -13.62 10.40
N ASP A 397 13.32 -13.10 9.39
CA ASP A 397 11.99 -12.43 9.49
C ASP A 397 11.06 -12.98 8.42
N ASN A 398 10.25 -13.97 8.77
CA ASN A 398 9.31 -14.61 7.85
C ASN A 398 7.88 -14.27 8.23
N ALA A 399 6.97 -14.25 7.24
CA ALA A 399 5.55 -14.02 7.46
C ALA A 399 4.69 -14.99 6.63
N LEU A 400 3.60 -15.43 7.24
CA LEU A 400 2.50 -16.12 6.58
C LEU A 400 1.25 -15.29 6.77
N THR A 401 0.63 -14.86 5.67
CA THR A 401 -0.59 -14.04 5.67
C THR A 401 -1.74 -14.80 5.01
N LEU A 402 -2.87 -14.84 5.69
CA LEU A 402 -4.15 -15.33 5.21
C LEU A 402 -5.13 -14.17 5.18
N GLY A 403 -5.99 -14.12 4.18
CA GLY A 403 -6.99 -13.07 4.13
C GLY A 403 -7.89 -13.15 2.92
N GLY A 404 -8.49 -12.02 2.61
CA GLY A 404 -9.35 -11.87 1.45
C GLY A 404 -10.02 -10.50 1.41
N THR A 405 -10.71 -10.27 0.31
CA THR A 405 -11.47 -9.04 0.08
C THR A 405 -12.93 -9.35 -0.20
N TYR A 406 -13.79 -8.43 0.13
CA TYR A 406 -15.19 -8.45 -0.24
C TYR A 406 -15.60 -7.07 -0.78
N MET A 407 -16.01 -7.05 -2.05
CA MET A 407 -16.53 -5.84 -2.70
C MET A 407 -17.99 -5.64 -2.31
N ILE A 408 -18.27 -4.73 -1.39
CA ILE A 408 -19.62 -4.33 -1.00
C ILE A 408 -20.31 -3.65 -2.21
N ALA A 409 -19.58 -2.75 -2.86
CA ALA A 409 -19.87 -2.14 -4.15
C ALA A 409 -18.58 -2.08 -4.98
N GLN A 410 -18.63 -1.73 -6.26
CA GLN A 410 -17.42 -1.67 -7.11
C GLN A 410 -16.33 -0.74 -6.57
N ASN A 411 -16.72 0.21 -5.77
CA ASN A 411 -15.86 1.25 -5.18
C ASN A 411 -15.77 1.17 -3.66
N VAL A 412 -16.35 0.16 -3.02
CA VAL A 412 -16.34 -0.05 -1.56
C VAL A 412 -15.87 -1.46 -1.27
N GLN A 413 -14.70 -1.57 -0.65
CA GLN A 413 -14.02 -2.84 -0.38
C GLN A 413 -13.82 -3.03 1.11
N LEU A 414 -14.16 -4.21 1.59
CA LEU A 414 -13.76 -4.71 2.90
C LEU A 414 -12.61 -5.69 2.71
N GLN A 415 -11.54 -5.55 3.48
CA GLN A 415 -10.38 -6.44 3.48
C GLN A 415 -10.12 -6.95 4.88
N PHE A 416 -9.84 -8.25 4.99
CA PHE A 416 -9.39 -8.89 6.22
C PHE A 416 -8.07 -9.59 5.98
N LEU A 417 -7.09 -9.40 6.88
CA LEU A 417 -5.78 -10.04 6.87
C LEU A 417 -5.43 -10.55 8.26
N TYR A 418 -4.82 -11.72 8.31
CA TYR A 418 -4.16 -12.25 9.49
C TYR A 418 -2.75 -12.71 9.13
N THR A 419 -1.76 -12.06 9.71
CA THR A 419 -0.35 -12.34 9.51
C THR A 419 0.25 -12.98 10.76
N LYS A 420 0.97 -14.09 10.57
CA LYS A 420 1.82 -14.71 11.57
C LYS A 420 3.27 -14.61 11.12
N ARG A 421 4.10 -13.99 11.97
CA ARG A 421 5.54 -13.84 11.75
C ARG A 421 6.32 -14.94 12.49
N SER A 422 7.50 -15.26 11.98
CA SER A 422 8.39 -16.29 12.51
C SER A 422 9.84 -16.04 12.05
N GLY A 423 10.74 -16.86 12.55
CA GLY A 423 12.19 -16.71 12.26
C GLY A 423 12.94 -16.30 13.51
N SER A 424 14.28 -16.16 13.41
CA SER A 424 15.12 -15.88 14.57
C SER A 424 14.84 -14.52 15.22
N ARG A 425 14.28 -13.56 14.47
CA ARG A 425 13.82 -12.27 15.00
C ARG A 425 12.73 -12.43 16.06
N TYR A 426 11.89 -13.47 15.93
CA TYR A 426 10.75 -13.76 16.82
C TYR A 426 11.01 -14.94 17.76
N ASP A 427 12.26 -15.38 17.91
CA ASP A 427 12.66 -16.36 18.91
C ASP A 427 12.49 -15.73 20.32
N PRO A 428 11.81 -16.39 21.27
CA PRO A 428 11.68 -15.90 22.64
C PRO A 428 13.03 -15.65 23.35
N ALA A 429 14.11 -16.29 22.90
CA ALA A 429 15.45 -16.05 23.39
C ALA A 429 16.14 -14.80 22.78
N ASN A 430 15.54 -14.17 21.77
CA ASN A 430 16.06 -12.96 21.16
C ASN A 430 15.93 -11.75 22.12
N PRO A 431 17.02 -11.11 22.57
CA PRO A 431 16.95 -9.94 23.44
C PRO A 431 16.31 -8.72 22.78
N SER A 432 16.23 -8.70 21.43
CA SER A 432 15.59 -7.64 20.62
C SER A 432 14.28 -8.13 20.01
N LEU A 433 13.52 -8.95 20.74
CA LEU A 433 12.20 -9.42 20.30
C LEU A 433 11.28 -8.21 20.01
N PRO A 434 10.64 -8.13 18.83
CA PRO A 434 9.72 -7.04 18.54
C PRO A 434 8.60 -6.93 19.56
N GLU A 435 8.44 -5.76 20.18
CA GLU A 435 7.41 -5.49 21.19
C GLU A 435 5.99 -5.64 20.64
N THR A 436 5.80 -5.43 19.34
CA THR A 436 4.52 -5.66 18.65
C THR A 436 4.12 -7.12 18.56
N GLY A 437 5.01 -8.05 18.96
CA GLY A 437 4.75 -9.49 18.89
C GLY A 437 4.87 -10.04 17.46
N ASN A 438 4.30 -11.23 17.25
CA ASN A 438 4.45 -11.97 16.00
C ASN A 438 3.13 -12.28 15.28
N LYS A 439 2.04 -11.64 15.69
CA LYS A 439 0.72 -11.78 15.04
C LYS A 439 0.14 -10.40 14.80
N LEU A 440 -0.43 -10.21 13.61
CA LEU A 440 -1.14 -9.01 13.23
C LEU A 440 -2.46 -9.40 12.57
N MET A 441 -3.56 -8.84 13.06
CA MET A 441 -4.87 -8.88 12.43
C MET A 441 -5.21 -7.49 11.92
N THR A 442 -5.62 -7.40 10.68
CA THR A 442 -6.07 -6.14 10.05
C THR A 442 -7.46 -6.34 9.46
N LEU A 443 -8.36 -5.44 9.78
CA LEU A 443 -9.65 -5.28 9.11
C LEU A 443 -9.69 -3.86 8.55
N MET A 444 -9.94 -3.72 7.25
CA MET A 444 -9.92 -2.42 6.58
C MET A 444 -11.14 -2.26 5.68
N LEU A 445 -11.79 -1.12 5.79
CA LEU A 445 -12.81 -0.65 4.85
C LEU A 445 -12.19 0.47 4.03
N SER A 446 -12.23 0.33 2.71
CA SER A 446 -11.83 1.38 1.78
C SER A 446 -12.95 1.74 0.82
N ALA A 447 -13.10 3.01 0.49
CA ALA A 447 -14.11 3.51 -0.43
C ALA A 447 -13.56 4.66 -1.28
N GLY A 448 -13.94 4.65 -2.57
CA GLY A 448 -13.65 5.74 -3.50
C GLY A 448 -14.94 6.28 -4.14
N PHE A 449 -15.15 7.58 -4.20
CA PHE A 449 -16.33 8.23 -4.80
C PHE A 449 -16.02 9.60 -5.39
#